data_2b0d4d43b3c07d5938646829465576eb
#
_entry.id   2b0d4d43b3c07d5938646829465576eb
#
_cell.length_a   1.000
_cell.length_b   1.000
_cell.length_c   1.000
_cell.angle_alpha   90.00
_cell.angle_beta   90.00
_cell.angle_gamma   90.00
#
_symmetry.space_group_name_H-M   'P 1'
#
loop_
_entity.id
_entity.type
_entity.pdbx_description
1 polymer ?
#
loop_
_entity_poly.entity_id
_entity_poly.type
_entity_poly.pdbx_seq_one_letter_code
_entity_poly.pdbx_strand_id
1 'polypeptide(L)'
;LVDRKKDVIISGGENIYPVQIENFLSKYEKIKDVAVIGIADARLGEITAAIIEVKDGMTCTEEEINEFCKELPRYKRPRKIIFEHVPRNATGKIEKPLLRKMHKSENLVAAENNA
;
A
#
# COMPACT_ATOMS: atom_id res chain seq x y z
N LEU A 1 -7.29 -8.68 -15.70
CA LEU A 1 -7.61 -10.00 -15.20
C LEU A 1 -6.37 -10.79 -14.98
N VAL A 2 -5.66 -10.98 -16.06
CA VAL A 2 -4.46 -11.79 -16.06
C VAL A 2 -3.38 -11.16 -15.21
N ASP A 3 -3.38 -9.86 -15.14
CA ASP A 3 -2.34 -9.12 -14.44
C ASP A 3 -2.40 -9.23 -12.93
N ARG A 4 -3.48 -9.78 -12.43
CA ARG A 4 -3.66 -9.85 -10.99
C ARG A 4 -2.63 -10.71 -10.29
N LYS A 5 -2.12 -11.69 -10.97
CA LYS A 5 -1.10 -12.54 -10.38
C LYS A 5 0.17 -11.76 -10.08
N LYS A 6 0.44 -10.71 -10.85
CA LYS A 6 1.63 -9.89 -10.65
C LYS A 6 1.49 -8.93 -9.49
N ASP A 7 0.25 -8.71 -9.04
CA ASP A 7 0.02 -7.80 -7.93
C ASP A 7 0.09 -8.48 -6.57
N VAL A 8 0.17 -9.80 -6.55
CA VAL A 8 0.24 -10.51 -5.29
C VAL A 8 1.50 -10.11 -4.53
N ILE A 9 1.32 -9.75 -3.27
CA ILE A 9 2.42 -9.38 -2.39
C ILE A 9 2.74 -10.58 -1.53
N ILE A 10 3.99 -11.01 -1.54
CA ILE A 10 4.41 -12.14 -0.72
C ILE A 10 5.24 -11.61 0.44
N SER A 11 4.67 -11.64 1.63
CA SER A 11 5.30 -11.11 2.82
C SER A 11 5.39 -12.19 3.88
N GLY A 12 6.62 -12.56 4.24
CA GLY A 12 6.83 -13.59 5.25
C GLY A 12 6.18 -14.92 4.90
N GLY A 13 6.08 -15.23 3.61
CA GLY A 13 5.46 -16.48 3.16
C GLY A 13 3.96 -16.40 2.96
N GLU A 14 3.34 -15.28 3.29
CA GLU A 14 1.90 -15.11 3.12
C GLU A 14 1.58 -14.40 1.82
N ASN A 15 0.57 -14.88 1.11
CA ASN A 15 0.11 -14.24 -0.12
C ASN A 15 -0.92 -13.18 0.23
N ILE A 16 -0.64 -11.96 -0.16
CA ILE A 16 -1.52 -10.82 0.14
C ILE A 16 -2.01 -10.24 -1.18
N TYR A 17 -3.32 -10.06 -1.29
CA TYR A 17 -3.94 -9.56 -2.50
C TYR A 17 -4.32 -8.09 -2.32
N PRO A 18 -3.60 -7.18 -3.01
CA PRO A 18 -3.81 -5.74 -2.82
C PRO A 18 -5.25 -5.28 -3.01
N VAL A 19 -5.96 -5.87 -3.97
CA VAL A 19 -7.34 -5.48 -4.25
C VAL A 19 -8.23 -5.63 -3.02
N GLN A 20 -8.03 -6.68 -2.24
CA GLN A 20 -8.84 -6.90 -1.04
C GLN A 20 -8.62 -5.78 -0.03
N ILE A 21 -7.38 -5.36 0.14
CA ILE A 21 -7.05 -4.30 1.09
C ILE A 21 -7.51 -2.95 0.57
N GLU A 22 -7.36 -2.72 -0.73
CA GLU A 22 -7.83 -1.48 -1.35
C GLU A 22 -9.34 -1.33 -1.17
N ASN A 23 -10.09 -2.41 -1.41
CA ASN A 23 -11.54 -2.37 -1.25
C ASN A 23 -11.92 -2.12 0.20
N PHE A 24 -11.21 -2.72 1.12
CA PHE A 24 -11.47 -2.52 2.54
C PHE A 24 -11.21 -1.07 2.95
N LEU A 25 -10.05 -0.54 2.58
CA LEU A 25 -9.69 0.81 2.95
C LEU A 25 -10.57 1.87 2.30
N SER A 26 -11.04 1.60 1.07
CA SER A 26 -11.87 2.57 0.37
C SER A 26 -13.21 2.84 1.06
N LYS A 27 -13.58 1.99 2.02
CA LYS A 27 -14.81 2.19 2.80
C LYS A 27 -14.65 3.27 3.87
N TYR A 28 -13.42 3.64 4.17
CA TYR A 28 -13.18 4.66 5.18
C TYR A 28 -13.53 6.04 4.61
N GLU A 29 -14.35 6.78 5.34
CA GLU A 29 -14.92 8.02 4.82
C GLU A 29 -13.91 9.11 4.46
N LYS A 30 -12.76 9.11 5.09
CA LYS A 30 -11.73 10.13 4.85
C LYS A 30 -10.84 9.83 3.65
N ILE A 31 -10.91 8.63 3.12
CA ILE A 31 -10.05 8.22 2.03
C ILE A 31 -10.68 8.56 0.69
N LYS A 32 -9.97 9.35 -0.11
CA LYS A 32 -10.40 9.68 -1.46
C LYS A 32 -9.98 8.58 -2.43
N ASP A 33 -8.77 8.09 -2.27
CA ASP A 33 -8.22 7.05 -3.14
C ASP A 33 -7.17 6.28 -2.38
N VAL A 34 -6.94 5.04 -2.80
CA VAL A 34 -5.97 4.19 -2.13
C VAL A 34 -5.36 3.22 -3.12
N ALA A 35 -4.07 2.99 -2.96
CA ALA A 35 -3.34 1.99 -3.74
C ALA A 35 -2.50 1.17 -2.77
N VAL A 36 -2.54 -0.15 -2.92
CA VAL A 36 -1.76 -1.04 -2.07
C VAL A 36 -0.69 -1.70 -2.93
N ILE A 37 0.55 -1.56 -2.52
CA ILE A 37 1.69 -2.10 -3.26
C ILE A 37 2.59 -2.89 -2.33
N GLY A 38 3.47 -3.71 -2.93
CA GLY A 38 4.50 -4.41 -2.19
C GLY A 38 5.81 -3.64 -2.34
N ILE A 39 6.47 -3.45 -1.22
CA ILE A 39 7.77 -2.80 -1.17
C ILE A 39 8.80 -3.82 -0.71
N ALA A 40 9.96 -3.86 -1.37
CA ALA A 40 11.00 -4.80 -1.02
C ALA A 40 11.42 -4.64 0.43
N ASP A 41 11.58 -5.76 1.12
CA ASP A 41 12.00 -5.78 2.51
C ASP A 41 13.02 -6.91 2.71
N ALA A 42 14.11 -6.58 3.38
CA ALA A 42 15.21 -7.53 3.55
C ALA A 42 14.84 -8.76 4.37
N ARG A 43 13.87 -8.63 5.27
CA ARG A 43 13.51 -9.72 6.17
C ARG A 43 12.36 -10.57 5.65
N LEU A 44 11.36 -9.92 5.08
CA LEU A 44 10.12 -10.59 4.71
C LEU A 44 9.95 -10.80 3.21
N GLY A 45 10.89 -10.30 2.43
CA GLY A 45 10.78 -10.31 0.97
C GLY A 45 10.05 -9.08 0.48
N GLU A 46 8.83 -8.91 0.94
CA GLU A 46 8.04 -7.71 0.64
C GLU A 46 7.22 -7.36 1.86
N ILE A 47 6.88 -6.07 1.98
CA ILE A 47 5.91 -5.62 2.97
C ILE A 47 4.80 -4.89 2.24
N THR A 48 3.63 -4.88 2.86
CA THR A 48 2.47 -4.23 2.28
C THR A 48 2.50 -2.74 2.63
N ALA A 49 2.40 -1.89 1.60
CA ALA A 49 2.33 -0.45 1.80
C ALA A 49 1.02 0.07 1.22
N ALA A 50 0.33 0.88 1.99
CA ALA A 50 -0.91 1.52 1.55
C ALA A 50 -0.61 2.98 1.24
N ILE A 51 -0.83 3.36 -0.01
CA ILE A 51 -0.68 4.74 -0.45
C ILE A 51 -2.08 5.35 -0.39
N ILE A 52 -2.27 6.32 0.48
CA ILE A 52 -3.60 6.85 0.74
C ILE A 52 -3.67 8.33 0.38
N GLU A 53 -4.66 8.66 -0.42
CA GLU A 53 -4.96 10.04 -0.74
C GLU A 53 -6.19 10.43 0.07
N VAL A 54 -6.06 11.45 0.92
CA VAL A 54 -7.13 11.90 1.81
C VAL A 54 -8.01 12.90 1.08
N LYS A 55 -9.31 12.89 1.37
CA LYS A 55 -10.25 13.83 0.78
C LYS A 55 -9.88 15.27 1.14
N ASP A 56 -10.19 16.17 0.22
CA ASP A 56 -9.91 17.60 0.43
C ASP A 56 -10.60 18.09 1.69
N GLY A 57 -9.86 18.87 2.47
CA GLY A 57 -10.41 19.45 3.68
C GLY A 57 -10.44 18.51 4.88
N MET A 58 -9.99 17.28 4.70
CA MET A 58 -9.95 16.33 5.79
C MET A 58 -8.52 16.00 6.17
N THR A 59 -8.33 15.58 7.43
CA THR A 59 -7.03 15.12 7.90
C THR A 59 -7.19 13.69 8.37
N CYS A 60 -6.17 12.89 8.14
CA CYS A 60 -6.18 11.48 8.53
C CYS A 60 -4.80 11.11 9.03
N THR A 61 -4.73 10.32 10.08
CA THR A 61 -3.46 9.90 10.64
C THR A 61 -3.22 8.42 10.39
N GLU A 62 -1.98 8.04 10.50
CA GLU A 62 -1.59 6.64 10.37
C GLU A 62 -2.28 5.80 11.45
N GLU A 63 -2.42 6.36 12.64
CA GLU A 63 -3.08 5.68 13.74
C GLU A 63 -4.54 5.36 13.44
N GLU A 64 -5.24 6.29 12.81
CA GLU A 64 -6.63 6.08 12.42
C GLU A 64 -6.74 4.92 11.44
N ILE A 65 -5.83 4.87 10.48
CA ILE A 65 -5.84 3.81 9.47
C ILE A 65 -5.51 2.47 10.12
N ASN A 66 -4.53 2.43 11.01
CA ASN A 66 -4.18 1.20 11.70
C ASN A 66 -5.34 0.68 12.55
N GLU A 67 -6.05 1.60 13.18
CA GLU A 67 -7.21 1.22 13.99
C GLU A 67 -8.32 0.63 13.10
N PHE A 68 -8.56 1.25 11.97
CA PHE A 68 -9.54 0.76 11.01
C PHE A 68 -9.16 -0.62 10.48
N CYS A 69 -7.87 -0.84 10.26
CA CYS A 69 -7.37 -2.09 9.72
C CYS A 69 -7.37 -3.25 10.73
N LYS A 70 -7.69 -2.98 11.99
CA LYS A 70 -7.74 -4.05 12.98
C LYS A 70 -8.79 -5.12 12.64
N GLU A 71 -9.74 -4.79 11.79
CA GLU A 71 -10.72 -5.75 11.33
C GLU A 71 -10.14 -6.77 10.35
N LEU A 72 -8.99 -6.45 9.77
CA LEU A 72 -8.31 -7.36 8.88
C LEU A 72 -7.44 -8.34 9.66
N PRO A 73 -7.24 -9.56 9.13
CA PRO A 73 -6.25 -10.46 9.70
C PRO A 73 -4.90 -9.76 9.76
N ARG A 74 -4.11 -10.10 10.78
CA ARG A 74 -2.86 -9.41 11.01
C ARG A 74 -1.95 -9.39 9.77
N TYR A 75 -1.84 -10.50 9.06
CA TYR A 75 -0.94 -10.56 7.92
C TYR A 75 -1.39 -9.71 6.74
N LYS A 76 -2.67 -9.33 6.71
CA LYS A 76 -3.21 -8.48 5.63
C LYS A 76 -3.10 -7.00 5.93
N ARG A 77 -2.77 -6.63 7.16
CA ARG A 77 -2.68 -5.21 7.53
C ARG A 77 -1.47 -4.57 6.87
N PRO A 78 -1.62 -3.35 6.33
CA PRO A 78 -0.46 -2.64 5.77
C PRO A 78 0.58 -2.40 6.84
N ARG A 79 1.82 -2.67 6.52
CA ARG A 79 2.91 -2.40 7.44
C ARG A 79 3.44 -0.99 7.31
N LYS A 80 3.17 -0.35 6.18
CA LYS A 80 3.57 1.02 5.95
C LYS A 80 2.41 1.79 5.38
N ILE A 81 2.17 2.99 5.89
CA ILE A 81 1.09 3.84 5.42
C ILE A 81 1.70 5.14 4.96
N ILE A 82 1.43 5.50 3.71
CA ILE A 82 2.00 6.69 3.09
C ILE A 82 0.84 7.56 2.62
N PHE A 83 0.84 8.81 3.03
CA PHE A 83 -0.18 9.75 2.61
C PHE A 83 0.35 10.58 1.44
N GLU A 84 -0.14 10.29 0.25
CA GLU A 84 0.25 11.04 -0.92
C GLU A 84 -0.77 10.83 -2.04
N HIS A 85 -0.63 11.59 -3.10
CA HIS A 85 -1.50 11.48 -4.26
C HIS A 85 -1.35 10.11 -4.92
N VAL A 86 -2.48 9.50 -5.26
CA VAL A 86 -2.48 8.22 -5.96
C VAL A 86 -2.52 8.50 -7.47
N PRO A 87 -1.41 8.25 -8.18
CA PRO A 87 -1.38 8.54 -9.63
C PRO A 87 -2.25 7.58 -10.42
N ARG A 88 -2.99 8.13 -11.37
CA ARG A 88 -3.81 7.34 -12.26
C ARG A 88 -3.49 7.73 -13.69
N ASN A 89 -3.57 6.73 -14.60
CA ASN A 89 -3.30 7.01 -16.01
C ASN A 89 -4.56 7.57 -16.68
N ALA A 90 -4.47 7.81 -17.99
CA ALA A 90 -5.57 8.41 -18.74
C ALA A 90 -6.85 7.58 -18.72
N THR A 91 -6.73 6.28 -18.52
CA THR A 91 -7.90 5.40 -18.45
C THR A 91 -8.46 5.26 -17.04
N GLY A 92 -7.87 5.94 -16.07
CA GLY A 92 -8.32 5.92 -14.69
C GLY A 92 -7.76 4.81 -13.83
N LYS A 93 -6.81 4.04 -14.36
CA LYS A 93 -6.20 2.97 -13.58
C LYS A 93 -5.04 3.48 -12.75
N ILE A 94 -4.90 2.93 -11.55
CA ILE A 94 -3.81 3.30 -10.66
C ILE A 94 -2.49 2.86 -11.27
N GLU A 95 -1.51 3.77 -11.28
CA GLU A 95 -0.20 3.48 -11.82
C GLU A 95 0.70 2.84 -10.77
N LYS A 96 0.40 1.61 -10.43
CA LYS A 96 1.16 0.89 -9.40
C LYS A 96 2.64 0.70 -9.74
N PRO A 97 3.02 0.46 -11.01
CA PRO A 97 4.44 0.36 -11.32
C PRO A 97 5.23 1.61 -10.95
N LEU A 98 4.62 2.78 -11.16
CA LEU A 98 5.25 4.04 -10.78
C LEU A 98 5.43 4.14 -9.28
N LEU A 99 4.40 3.79 -8.52
CA LEU A 99 4.44 3.81 -7.07
C LEU A 99 5.50 2.85 -6.54
N ARG A 100 5.56 1.65 -7.11
CA ARG A 100 6.55 0.67 -6.68
C ARG A 100 7.96 1.17 -6.91
N LYS A 101 8.19 1.81 -8.04
CA LYS A 101 9.51 2.33 -8.38
C LYS A 101 9.93 3.43 -7.42
N MET A 102 9.02 4.33 -7.11
CA MET A 102 9.30 5.44 -6.21
C MET A 102 9.66 4.98 -4.81
N HIS A 103 8.87 4.07 -4.27
CA HIS A 103 9.07 3.64 -2.89
C HIS A 103 10.08 2.53 -2.74
N LYS A 104 10.32 1.77 -3.79
CA LYS A 104 11.36 0.76 -3.77
C LYS A 104 12.74 1.40 -3.59
N SER A 105 12.99 2.47 -4.32
CA SER A 105 14.26 3.17 -4.21
C SER A 105 14.49 3.71 -2.82
N GLU A 106 13.45 4.30 -2.24
CA GLU A 106 13.50 4.81 -0.88
C GLU A 106 13.86 3.74 0.12
N ASN A 107 13.19 2.60 0.00
CA ASN A 107 13.40 1.50 0.92
C ASN A 107 14.81 0.91 0.80
N LEU A 108 15.32 0.81 -0.42
CA LEU A 108 16.66 0.29 -0.64
C LEU A 108 17.72 1.21 -0.07
N VAL A 109 17.53 2.52 -0.24
CA VAL A 109 18.48 3.50 0.32
C VAL A 109 18.50 3.39 1.83
N ALA A 110 17.34 3.27 2.46
CA ALA A 110 17.26 3.11 3.90
C ALA A 110 17.97 1.83 4.36
N ALA A 111 17.79 0.74 3.63
CA ALA A 111 18.44 -0.52 3.96
C ALA A 111 19.95 -0.42 3.85
N GLU A 112 20.43 0.27 2.83
CA GLU A 112 21.88 0.46 2.64
C GLU A 112 22.47 1.29 3.76
N ASN A 113 21.76 2.33 4.19
CA ASN A 113 22.25 3.18 5.26
C ASN A 113 22.32 2.46 6.60
N ASN A 114 21.55 1.43 6.77
CA ASN A 114 21.52 0.66 7.99
C ASN A 114 22.46 -0.53 7.98
N ALA A 115 23.01 -0.81 6.82
CA ALA A 115 23.96 -1.90 6.70
C ALA A 115 25.33 -1.43 7.13
#